data_4f25c6c36a6ef612c4c61d2aafd078b2
#
_entry.id   4f25c6c36a6ef612c4c61d2aafd078b2
#
_cell.length_a   1.000
_cell.length_b   1.000
_cell.length_c   1.000
_cell.angle_alpha   90.00
_cell.angle_beta   90.00
_cell.angle_gamma   90.00
#
_symmetry.space_group_name_H-M   'P 1'
#
loop_
_entity.id
_entity.type
_entity.pdbx_description
1 polymer ?
#
loop_
_entity_poly.entity_id
_entity_poly.type
_entity_poly.pdbx_seq_one_letter_code
_entity_poly.pdbx_strand_id
1 'polypeptide(L)'
;MIQSIKSALPFVKNQTASLPLTNSCKQLESNLDELKYYIEQANQCCGALEVEATKDIIESLENELDDLGRSAKRGSLKPVGGSTAKENIAEFKDACRSVGAAVKLLLDKASDGDENGTSDAIRDTVNGLKDFNDAIRHLLSTPEGIQNQAKILEASKSVFSASSTLVGEAQRVIENPLDGQKQQNLQCAGKSVIDALNNTLACLPGHKEVAKVLSDIEKWSTDLDSENFKSSGRPYNELAAQLRKAGNKCSDEAAYIACKYSDPEKLAESTKRFGSLLGEVMELSTDLLSQTKDPKAREEMMRFLNEVTRDATKLMSSAKAVSANPSDASAKKNLAPSAR
;
A
#
# COMPACT_ATOMS: atom_id res chain seq x y z
N MET A 1 16.64 -4.18 -46.99
CA MET A 1 17.09 -5.15 -48.05
C MET A 1 16.01 -5.42 -49.07
N ILE A 2 14.85 -5.99 -48.75
CA ILE A 2 13.77 -6.31 -49.71
C ILE A 2 13.31 -5.08 -50.47
N GLN A 3 13.13 -3.95 -49.80
CA GLN A 3 12.73 -2.69 -50.42
C GLN A 3 13.79 -2.13 -51.36
N SER A 4 15.08 -2.33 -51.08
CA SER A 4 16.18 -1.98 -51.98
C SER A 4 16.25 -2.86 -53.21
N ILE A 5 15.91 -4.15 -53.09
CA ILE A 5 15.81 -5.06 -54.22
C ILE A 5 14.61 -4.69 -55.08
N LYS A 6 13.44 -4.39 -54.50
CA LYS A 6 12.24 -3.93 -55.21
C LYS A 6 12.48 -2.65 -56.00
N SER A 7 13.22 -1.70 -55.44
CA SER A 7 13.57 -0.44 -56.15
C SER A 7 14.60 -0.64 -57.26
N ALA A 8 15.41 -1.68 -57.21
CA ALA A 8 16.43 -1.99 -58.25
C ALA A 8 15.84 -2.86 -59.40
N LEU A 9 14.75 -3.60 -59.15
CA LEU A 9 14.12 -4.49 -60.13
C LEU A 9 13.78 -3.83 -61.50
N PRO A 10 13.21 -2.59 -61.55
CA PRO A 10 12.93 -1.92 -62.81
C PRO A 10 14.14 -1.62 -63.65
N PHE A 11 15.33 -1.61 -63.08
CA PHE A 11 16.59 -1.33 -63.80
C PHE A 11 17.29 -2.59 -64.33
N VAL A 12 16.76 -3.78 -64.05
CA VAL A 12 17.31 -5.04 -64.57
C VAL A 12 16.89 -5.21 -66.05
N LYS A 13 17.79 -4.97 -66.92
CA LYS A 13 17.59 -5.01 -68.39
C LYS A 13 17.33 -6.44 -68.93
N ASN A 14 17.64 -7.48 -68.19
CA ASN A 14 17.48 -8.88 -68.59
C ASN A 14 16.17 -9.44 -68.08
N GLN A 15 15.15 -9.55 -68.91
CA GLN A 15 13.80 -10.07 -68.59
C GLN A 15 13.83 -11.51 -68.02
N THR A 16 14.78 -12.34 -68.50
CA THR A 16 14.91 -13.73 -68.03
C THR A 16 15.45 -13.82 -66.60
N ALA A 17 16.14 -12.80 -66.08
CA ALA A 17 16.64 -12.74 -64.72
C ALA A 17 15.69 -11.96 -63.76
N SER A 18 14.87 -11.05 -64.31
CA SER A 18 13.98 -10.22 -63.48
C SER A 18 12.79 -11.02 -62.90
N LEU A 19 12.26 -11.98 -63.65
CA LEU A 19 11.11 -12.80 -63.22
C LEU A 19 11.44 -13.75 -62.07
N PRO A 20 12.55 -14.51 -62.10
CA PRO A 20 13.00 -15.31 -60.95
C PRO A 20 13.31 -14.46 -59.71
N LEU A 21 13.95 -13.29 -59.90
CA LEU A 21 14.27 -12.39 -58.79
C LEU A 21 12.99 -11.84 -58.12
N THR A 22 12.01 -11.44 -58.92
CA THR A 22 10.69 -11.01 -58.43
C THR A 22 9.99 -12.09 -57.64
N ASN A 23 9.99 -13.32 -58.11
CA ASN A 23 9.38 -14.48 -57.46
C ASN A 23 10.12 -14.79 -56.14
N SER A 24 11.45 -14.77 -56.15
CA SER A 24 12.25 -14.96 -54.92
C SER A 24 12.00 -13.86 -53.86
N CYS A 25 11.82 -12.60 -54.31
CA CYS A 25 11.46 -11.51 -53.38
C CYS A 25 10.08 -11.73 -52.78
N LYS A 26 9.07 -12.09 -53.56
CA LYS A 26 7.72 -12.39 -53.06
C LYS A 26 7.73 -13.56 -52.08
N GLN A 27 8.49 -14.61 -52.41
CA GLN A 27 8.61 -15.78 -51.54
C GLN A 27 9.31 -15.44 -50.20
N LEU A 28 10.34 -14.60 -50.27
CA LEU A 28 11.03 -14.11 -49.05
C LEU A 28 10.10 -13.24 -48.20
N GLU A 29 9.27 -12.39 -48.81
CA GLU A 29 8.25 -11.62 -48.08
C GLU A 29 7.25 -12.54 -47.40
N SER A 30 6.69 -13.51 -48.13
CA SER A 30 5.74 -14.47 -47.55
C SER A 30 6.35 -15.26 -46.37
N ASN A 31 7.59 -15.74 -46.54
CA ASN A 31 8.27 -16.48 -45.47
C ASN A 31 8.59 -15.59 -44.24
N LEU A 32 8.87 -14.32 -44.44
CA LEU A 32 9.10 -13.36 -43.35
C LEU A 32 7.78 -13.04 -42.61
N ASP A 33 6.67 -12.91 -43.32
CA ASP A 33 5.36 -12.69 -42.72
C ASP A 33 4.91 -13.94 -41.96
N GLU A 34 5.15 -15.14 -42.48
CA GLU A 34 4.92 -16.40 -41.78
C GLU A 34 5.79 -16.52 -40.52
N LEU A 35 7.08 -16.21 -40.62
CA LEU A 35 7.99 -16.23 -39.45
C LEU A 35 7.54 -15.22 -38.38
N LYS A 36 7.13 -14.05 -38.79
CA LYS A 36 6.60 -13.04 -37.87
C LYS A 36 5.34 -13.55 -37.14
N TYR A 37 4.41 -14.16 -37.92
CA TYR A 37 3.21 -14.77 -37.33
C TYR A 37 3.55 -15.86 -36.29
N TYR A 38 4.50 -16.77 -36.61
CA TYR A 38 4.90 -17.83 -35.67
C TYR A 38 5.62 -17.29 -34.45
N ILE A 39 6.41 -16.20 -34.57
CA ILE A 39 7.04 -15.53 -33.44
C ILE A 39 5.97 -14.90 -32.55
N GLU A 40 4.97 -14.23 -33.11
CA GLU A 40 3.84 -13.65 -32.36
C GLU A 40 3.05 -14.73 -31.62
N GLN A 41 2.77 -15.87 -32.27
CA GLN A 41 2.11 -17.03 -31.67
C GLN A 41 2.95 -17.65 -30.52
N ALA A 42 4.26 -17.80 -30.72
CA ALA A 42 5.15 -18.32 -29.71
C ALA A 42 5.23 -17.39 -28.46
N ASN A 43 5.30 -16.09 -28.70
CA ASN A 43 5.30 -15.10 -27.61
C ASN A 43 3.99 -15.13 -26.80
N GLN A 44 2.83 -15.20 -27.48
CA GLN A 44 1.53 -15.32 -26.80
C GLN A 44 1.43 -16.61 -25.96
N CYS A 45 1.90 -17.73 -26.50
CA CYS A 45 1.92 -19.00 -25.76
C CYS A 45 2.86 -18.94 -24.54
N CYS A 46 4.05 -18.35 -24.70
CA CYS A 46 5.01 -18.20 -23.58
C CYS A 46 4.45 -17.26 -22.49
N GLY A 47 3.87 -16.14 -22.86
CA GLY A 47 3.28 -15.21 -21.90
C GLY A 47 2.10 -15.81 -21.12
N ALA A 48 1.22 -16.58 -21.79
CA ALA A 48 0.12 -17.26 -21.12
C ALA A 48 0.61 -18.33 -20.13
N LEU A 49 1.62 -19.12 -20.51
CA LEU A 49 2.24 -20.13 -19.62
C LEU A 49 2.94 -19.48 -18.43
N GLU A 50 3.58 -18.34 -18.60
CA GLU A 50 4.27 -17.62 -17.51
C GLU A 50 3.26 -17.07 -16.49
N VAL A 51 2.12 -16.56 -16.91
CA VAL A 51 1.05 -16.10 -16.02
C VAL A 51 0.41 -17.24 -15.26
N GLU A 52 0.16 -18.39 -15.92
CA GLU A 52 -0.38 -19.59 -15.24
C GLU A 52 0.59 -20.11 -14.20
N ALA A 53 1.87 -20.27 -14.54
CA ALA A 53 2.91 -20.65 -13.58
C ALA A 53 3.04 -19.66 -12.41
N THR A 54 2.84 -18.36 -12.68
CA THR A 54 2.83 -17.33 -11.63
C THR A 54 1.67 -17.49 -10.66
N LYS A 55 0.46 -17.78 -11.17
CA LYS A 55 -0.70 -18.04 -10.31
C LYS A 55 -0.51 -19.28 -9.46
N ASP A 56 0.05 -20.34 -10.02
CA ASP A 56 0.38 -21.56 -9.28
C ASP A 56 1.36 -21.29 -8.13
N ILE A 57 2.37 -20.43 -8.36
CA ILE A 57 3.30 -20.03 -7.31
C ILE A 57 2.57 -19.22 -6.23
N ILE A 58 1.70 -18.26 -6.58
CA ILE A 58 0.93 -17.47 -5.62
C ILE A 58 0.02 -18.40 -4.80
N GLU A 59 -0.64 -19.35 -5.42
CA GLU A 59 -1.48 -20.35 -4.72
C GLU A 59 -0.64 -21.23 -3.78
N SER A 60 0.56 -21.62 -4.18
CA SER A 60 1.50 -22.33 -3.31
C SER A 60 1.87 -21.49 -2.07
N LEU A 61 2.13 -20.20 -2.24
CA LEU A 61 2.43 -19.29 -1.13
C LEU A 61 1.22 -19.09 -0.20
N GLU A 62 -0.01 -19.04 -0.73
CA GLU A 62 -1.23 -19.02 0.07
C GLU A 62 -1.38 -20.29 0.91
N ASN A 63 -1.07 -21.46 0.33
CA ASN A 63 -1.11 -22.75 1.04
C ASN A 63 -0.04 -22.80 2.14
N GLU A 64 1.16 -22.29 1.89
CA GLU A 64 2.21 -22.16 2.90
C GLU A 64 1.78 -21.25 4.07
N LEU A 65 1.10 -20.14 3.76
CA LEU A 65 0.55 -19.23 4.76
C LEU A 65 -0.51 -19.92 5.62
N ASP A 66 -1.34 -20.79 5.04
CA ASP A 66 -2.31 -21.61 5.77
C ASP A 66 -1.65 -22.60 6.70
N ASP A 67 -0.55 -23.23 6.26
CA ASP A 67 0.26 -24.12 7.08
C ASP A 67 0.93 -23.39 8.23
N LEU A 68 1.45 -22.18 7.98
CA LEU A 68 1.94 -21.28 9.02
C LEU A 68 0.85 -20.97 10.04
N GLY A 69 -0.36 -20.64 9.59
CA GLY A 69 -1.51 -20.38 10.46
C GLY A 69 -1.89 -21.58 11.32
N ARG A 70 -1.84 -22.77 10.78
CA ARG A 70 -2.08 -24.03 11.52
C ARG A 70 -0.99 -24.29 12.56
N SER A 71 0.27 -24.07 12.18
CA SER A 71 1.43 -24.25 13.06
C SER A 71 1.43 -23.25 14.20
N ALA A 72 1.05 -22.05 13.90
CA ALA A 72 0.91 -20.95 14.82
C ALA A 72 -0.16 -21.23 15.89
N LYS A 73 -1.37 -21.65 15.47
CA LYS A 73 -2.46 -22.05 16.42
C LYS A 73 -2.07 -23.21 17.34
N ARG A 74 -1.14 -24.07 16.90
CA ARG A 74 -0.62 -25.18 17.69
C ARG A 74 0.54 -24.78 18.62
N GLY A 75 1.01 -23.53 18.55
CA GLY A 75 2.20 -23.08 19.29
C GLY A 75 3.48 -23.75 18.86
N SER A 76 3.52 -24.32 17.64
CA SER A 76 4.67 -25.07 17.11
C SER A 76 5.61 -24.23 16.25
N LEU A 77 5.36 -22.92 16.11
CA LEU A 77 6.29 -22.02 15.44
C LEU A 77 7.57 -21.89 16.26
N LYS A 78 8.67 -22.35 15.69
CA LYS A 78 9.99 -22.18 16.31
C LYS A 78 10.48 -20.75 16.02
N PRO A 79 11.01 -20.04 17.05
CA PRO A 79 11.69 -18.78 16.81
C PRO A 79 12.81 -18.99 15.77
N VAL A 80 12.86 -18.15 14.77
CA VAL A 80 13.97 -18.12 13.82
C VAL A 80 15.16 -17.52 14.57
N GLY A 81 16.18 -18.32 14.82
CA GLY A 81 17.33 -17.93 15.65
C GLY A 81 18.15 -16.83 14.98
N GLY A 82 18.50 -15.81 15.75
CA GLY A 82 19.48 -14.81 15.36
C GLY A 82 18.96 -13.42 15.04
N SER A 83 17.65 -13.21 14.83
CA SER A 83 17.06 -11.92 14.56
C SER A 83 16.22 -11.39 15.73
N THR A 84 16.25 -10.09 15.95
CA THR A 84 15.43 -9.40 16.96
C THR A 84 14.02 -9.10 16.41
N ALA A 85 13.03 -8.93 17.31
CA ALA A 85 11.67 -8.53 16.91
C ALA A 85 11.66 -7.25 16.05
N LYS A 86 12.56 -6.31 16.37
CA LYS A 86 12.71 -5.06 15.62
C LYS A 86 13.24 -5.29 14.20
N GLU A 87 14.18 -6.18 14.01
CA GLU A 87 14.71 -6.56 12.69
C GLU A 87 13.63 -7.27 11.87
N ASN A 88 12.87 -8.19 12.46
CA ASN A 88 11.79 -8.89 11.78
C ASN A 88 10.66 -7.93 11.35
N ILE A 89 10.33 -6.92 12.15
CA ILE A 89 9.38 -5.86 11.78
C ILE A 89 9.94 -5.00 10.63
N ALA A 90 11.23 -4.70 10.65
CA ALA A 90 11.87 -3.94 9.58
C ALA A 90 11.88 -4.74 8.27
N GLU A 91 12.28 -6.01 8.31
CA GLU A 91 12.25 -6.94 7.17
C GLU A 91 10.85 -7.04 6.57
N PHE A 92 9.83 -7.20 7.41
CA PHE A 92 8.44 -7.24 6.96
C PHE A 92 7.99 -5.94 6.26
N LYS A 93 8.37 -4.78 6.80
CA LYS A 93 8.10 -3.48 6.16
C LYS A 93 8.82 -3.33 4.83
N ASP A 94 10.05 -3.82 4.73
CA ASP A 94 10.83 -3.77 3.51
C ASP A 94 10.24 -4.69 2.44
N ALA A 95 9.80 -5.88 2.81
CA ALA A 95 9.09 -6.80 1.93
C ALA A 95 7.76 -6.18 1.41
N CYS A 96 6.96 -5.55 2.27
CA CYS A 96 5.76 -4.83 1.84
C CYS A 96 6.09 -3.72 0.83
N ARG A 97 7.20 -2.98 1.03
CA ARG A 97 7.63 -1.92 0.08
C ARG A 97 8.09 -2.50 -1.24
N SER A 98 8.80 -3.62 -1.22
CA SER A 98 9.26 -4.33 -2.42
C SER A 98 8.07 -4.77 -3.27
N VAL A 99 7.07 -5.42 -2.68
CA VAL A 99 5.82 -5.79 -3.39
C VAL A 99 5.13 -4.56 -3.94
N GLY A 100 4.98 -3.49 -3.16
CA GLY A 100 4.34 -2.25 -3.62
C GLY A 100 5.06 -1.58 -4.79
N ALA A 101 6.39 -1.61 -4.82
CA ALA A 101 7.21 -1.10 -5.92
C ALA A 101 7.06 -1.96 -7.18
N ALA A 102 7.06 -3.29 -7.03
CA ALA A 102 6.85 -4.23 -8.14
C ALA A 102 5.44 -4.08 -8.75
N VAL A 103 4.41 -3.95 -7.90
CA VAL A 103 3.02 -3.68 -8.35
C VAL A 103 2.95 -2.39 -9.17
N LYS A 104 3.60 -1.31 -8.72
CA LYS A 104 3.62 -0.05 -9.47
C LYS A 104 4.30 -0.23 -10.83
N LEU A 105 5.44 -0.89 -10.86
CA LEU A 105 6.14 -1.18 -12.12
C LEU A 105 5.29 -2.02 -13.07
N LEU A 106 4.58 -3.02 -12.54
CA LEU A 106 3.66 -3.86 -13.31
C LEU A 106 2.52 -3.03 -13.91
N LEU A 107 1.91 -2.13 -13.15
CA LEU A 107 0.87 -1.23 -13.64
C LEU A 107 1.37 -0.32 -14.76
N ASP A 108 2.55 0.28 -14.59
CA ASP A 108 3.16 1.17 -15.58
C ASP A 108 3.46 0.40 -16.88
N LYS A 109 4.14 -0.75 -16.79
CA LYS A 109 4.53 -1.58 -17.95
C LYS A 109 3.34 -2.16 -18.70
N ALA A 110 2.36 -2.71 -17.99
CA ALA A 110 1.16 -3.26 -18.60
C ALA A 110 0.31 -2.16 -19.27
N SER A 111 0.20 -0.97 -18.67
CA SER A 111 -0.52 0.17 -19.24
C SER A 111 0.15 0.70 -20.52
N ASP A 112 1.48 0.62 -20.60
CA ASP A 112 2.26 1.02 -21.77
C ASP A 112 2.22 -0.03 -22.89
N GLY A 113 1.69 -1.23 -22.65
CA GLY A 113 1.69 -2.35 -23.58
C GLY A 113 3.06 -2.98 -23.80
N ASP A 114 3.99 -2.79 -22.84
CA ASP A 114 5.33 -3.37 -22.84
C ASP A 114 5.26 -4.83 -22.33
N GLU A 115 5.07 -5.79 -23.23
CA GLU A 115 4.92 -7.22 -22.89
C GLU A 115 6.13 -7.75 -22.12
N ASN A 116 7.35 -7.47 -22.58
CA ASN A 116 8.57 -7.95 -21.93
C ASN A 116 8.75 -7.32 -20.56
N GLY A 117 8.58 -5.99 -20.45
CA GLY A 117 8.64 -5.28 -19.19
C GLY A 117 7.54 -5.73 -18.22
N THR A 118 6.38 -6.13 -18.71
CA THR A 118 5.29 -6.66 -17.88
C THR A 118 5.63 -8.05 -17.35
N SER A 119 6.18 -8.94 -18.17
CA SER A 119 6.66 -10.26 -17.73
C SER A 119 7.74 -10.15 -16.66
N ASP A 120 8.70 -9.24 -16.84
CA ASP A 120 9.74 -8.98 -15.83
C ASP A 120 9.11 -8.43 -14.53
N ALA A 121 8.18 -7.49 -14.62
CA ALA A 121 7.48 -6.92 -13.46
C ALA A 121 6.58 -7.95 -12.73
N ILE A 122 5.98 -8.90 -13.46
CA ILE A 122 5.27 -10.04 -12.87
C ILE A 122 6.25 -10.90 -12.06
N ARG A 123 7.42 -11.21 -12.61
CA ARG A 123 8.47 -11.97 -11.92
C ARG A 123 8.97 -11.26 -10.66
N ASP A 124 9.18 -9.95 -10.74
CA ASP A 124 9.57 -9.13 -9.60
C ASP A 124 8.46 -9.13 -8.52
N THR A 125 7.20 -9.08 -8.93
CA THR A 125 6.06 -9.18 -8.00
C THR A 125 6.06 -10.52 -7.27
N VAL A 126 6.28 -11.63 -7.97
CA VAL A 126 6.38 -12.98 -7.36
C VAL A 126 7.54 -13.06 -6.38
N ASN A 127 8.70 -12.56 -6.76
CA ASN A 127 9.87 -12.55 -5.87
C ASN A 127 9.59 -11.72 -4.61
N GLY A 128 8.99 -10.54 -4.76
CA GLY A 128 8.54 -9.73 -3.63
C GLY A 128 7.53 -10.45 -2.74
N LEU A 129 6.60 -11.24 -3.31
CA LEU A 129 5.63 -12.04 -2.56
C LEU A 129 6.28 -13.21 -1.81
N LYS A 130 7.36 -13.82 -2.34
CA LYS A 130 8.15 -14.82 -1.61
C LYS A 130 8.84 -14.20 -0.41
N ASP A 131 9.54 -13.08 -0.60
CA ASP A 131 10.19 -12.34 0.48
C ASP A 131 9.16 -11.90 1.55
N PHE A 132 7.97 -11.49 1.12
CA PHE A 132 6.86 -11.15 2.00
C PHE A 132 6.39 -12.35 2.82
N ASN A 133 6.26 -13.54 2.22
CA ASN A 133 5.89 -14.77 2.92
C ASN A 133 6.93 -15.17 3.99
N ASP A 134 8.22 -15.06 3.65
CA ASP A 134 9.30 -15.35 4.60
C ASP A 134 9.32 -14.33 5.75
N ALA A 135 9.14 -13.04 5.44
CA ALA A 135 9.05 -12.00 6.45
C ALA A 135 7.85 -12.19 7.40
N ILE A 136 6.70 -12.68 6.90
CA ILE A 136 5.56 -13.08 7.75
C ILE A 136 5.96 -14.19 8.71
N ARG A 137 6.66 -15.22 8.23
CA ARG A 137 7.13 -16.33 9.06
C ARG A 137 8.02 -15.86 10.19
N HIS A 138 8.97 -14.95 9.90
CA HIS A 138 9.84 -14.33 10.88
C HIS A 138 9.06 -13.48 11.88
N LEU A 139 8.13 -12.66 11.41
CA LEU A 139 7.28 -11.81 12.24
C LEU A 139 6.40 -12.63 13.20
N LEU A 140 5.76 -13.69 12.72
CA LEU A 140 4.89 -14.56 13.53
C LEU A 140 5.64 -15.37 14.60
N SER A 141 6.96 -15.47 14.48
CA SER A 141 7.80 -16.10 15.50
C SER A 141 8.13 -15.17 16.68
N THR A 142 7.77 -13.86 16.57
CA THR A 142 8.00 -12.89 17.64
C THR A 142 6.82 -12.83 18.61
N PRO A 143 7.01 -12.39 19.89
CA PRO A 143 5.91 -12.23 20.85
C PRO A 143 4.84 -11.27 20.36
N GLU A 144 5.22 -10.20 19.69
CA GLU A 144 4.33 -9.18 19.13
C GLU A 144 3.51 -9.75 17.95
N GLY A 145 4.15 -10.55 17.11
CA GLY A 145 3.49 -11.28 16.01
C GLY A 145 2.45 -12.26 16.52
N ILE A 146 2.74 -12.99 17.59
CA ILE A 146 1.84 -13.98 18.20
C ILE A 146 0.54 -13.31 18.68
N GLN A 147 0.59 -12.10 19.27
CA GLN A 147 -0.59 -11.39 19.74
C GLN A 147 -1.55 -10.97 18.61
N ASN A 148 -1.04 -10.69 17.42
CA ASN A 148 -1.82 -10.24 16.28
C ASN A 148 -1.90 -11.27 15.14
N GLN A 149 -1.45 -12.49 15.40
CA GLN A 149 -1.23 -13.55 14.43
C GLN A 149 -2.41 -13.79 13.49
N ALA A 150 -3.62 -13.94 14.01
CA ALA A 150 -4.80 -14.20 13.18
C ALA A 150 -5.08 -13.06 12.19
N LYS A 151 -4.88 -11.80 12.62
CA LYS A 151 -5.10 -10.61 11.79
C LYS A 151 -4.02 -10.46 10.73
N ILE A 152 -2.75 -10.71 11.10
CA ILE A 152 -1.63 -10.66 10.15
C ILE A 152 -1.84 -11.70 9.06
N LEU A 153 -2.20 -12.94 9.42
CA LEU A 153 -2.44 -14.02 8.47
C LEU A 153 -3.63 -13.72 7.54
N GLU A 154 -4.75 -13.22 8.08
CA GLU A 154 -5.93 -12.86 7.28
C GLU A 154 -5.62 -11.71 6.30
N ALA A 155 -4.97 -10.66 6.79
CA ALA A 155 -4.58 -9.53 5.94
C ALA A 155 -3.56 -9.95 4.86
N SER A 156 -2.61 -10.84 5.20
CA SER A 156 -1.62 -11.36 4.26
C SER A 156 -2.24 -12.22 3.16
N LYS A 157 -3.26 -13.04 3.47
CA LYS A 157 -4.02 -13.77 2.45
C LYS A 157 -4.66 -12.82 1.43
N SER A 158 -5.18 -11.69 1.91
CA SER A 158 -5.76 -10.69 1.02
C SER A 158 -4.72 -10.10 0.06
N VAL A 159 -3.43 -10.03 0.45
CA VAL A 159 -2.35 -9.59 -0.44
C VAL A 159 -2.13 -10.61 -1.55
N PHE A 160 -2.04 -11.90 -1.26
CA PHE A 160 -1.84 -12.95 -2.27
C PHE A 160 -3.02 -13.02 -3.24
N SER A 161 -4.25 -13.06 -2.73
CA SER A 161 -5.47 -13.09 -3.56
C SER A 161 -5.59 -11.87 -4.48
N ALA A 162 -5.32 -10.66 -3.96
CA ALA A 162 -5.30 -9.44 -4.76
C ALA A 162 -4.17 -9.46 -5.82
N SER A 163 -3.00 -10.00 -5.48
CA SER A 163 -1.86 -10.13 -6.41
C SER A 163 -2.15 -11.12 -7.54
N SER A 164 -2.80 -12.24 -7.24
CA SER A 164 -3.27 -13.19 -8.25
C SER A 164 -4.25 -12.54 -9.24
N THR A 165 -5.18 -11.73 -8.73
CA THR A 165 -6.11 -10.94 -9.56
C THR A 165 -5.35 -9.93 -10.41
N LEU A 166 -4.39 -9.20 -9.84
CA LEU A 166 -3.58 -8.21 -10.56
C LEU A 166 -2.82 -8.83 -11.74
N VAL A 167 -2.18 -9.98 -11.53
CA VAL A 167 -1.45 -10.71 -12.59
C VAL A 167 -2.41 -11.12 -13.71
N GLY A 168 -3.63 -11.59 -13.38
CA GLY A 168 -4.64 -11.92 -14.36
C GLY A 168 -5.14 -10.71 -15.18
N GLU A 169 -5.33 -9.56 -14.52
CA GLU A 169 -5.73 -8.33 -15.23
C GLU A 169 -4.59 -7.74 -16.07
N ALA A 170 -3.33 -7.86 -15.64
CA ALA A 170 -2.17 -7.45 -16.43
C ALA A 170 -2.10 -8.23 -17.75
N GLN A 171 -2.30 -9.54 -17.72
CA GLN A 171 -2.37 -10.35 -18.93
C GLN A 171 -3.46 -9.87 -19.90
N ARG A 172 -4.67 -9.61 -19.38
CA ARG A 172 -5.80 -9.13 -20.21
C ARG A 172 -5.53 -7.79 -20.88
N VAL A 173 -4.79 -6.90 -20.19
CA VAL A 173 -4.40 -5.61 -20.78
C VAL A 173 -3.37 -5.79 -21.87
N ILE A 174 -2.37 -6.68 -21.70
CA ILE A 174 -1.40 -7.00 -22.77
C ILE A 174 -2.10 -7.51 -24.02
N GLU A 175 -3.09 -8.40 -23.89
CA GLU A 175 -3.85 -8.94 -25.02
C GLU A 175 -4.61 -7.84 -25.77
N ASN A 176 -5.03 -6.77 -25.09
CA ASN A 176 -5.73 -5.64 -25.71
C ASN A 176 -5.43 -4.33 -24.95
N PRO A 177 -4.28 -3.67 -25.20
CA PRO A 177 -3.84 -2.49 -24.48
C PRO A 177 -4.72 -1.24 -24.65
N LEU A 178 -5.53 -1.18 -25.71
CA LEU A 178 -6.41 -0.04 -25.99
C LEU A 178 -7.79 -0.15 -25.33
N ASP A 179 -8.08 -1.25 -24.65
CA ASP A 179 -9.35 -1.44 -23.94
C ASP A 179 -9.34 -0.69 -22.60
N GLY A 180 -10.04 0.45 -22.58
CA GLY A 180 -10.12 1.29 -21.38
C GLY A 180 -10.75 0.59 -20.16
N GLN A 181 -11.64 -0.39 -20.36
CA GLN A 181 -12.23 -1.16 -19.25
C GLN A 181 -11.19 -2.10 -18.63
N LYS A 182 -10.38 -2.77 -19.45
CA LYS A 182 -9.30 -3.64 -18.99
C LYS A 182 -8.24 -2.84 -18.23
N GLN A 183 -7.87 -1.66 -18.73
CA GLN A 183 -6.95 -0.76 -18.02
C GLN A 183 -7.52 -0.30 -16.66
N GLN A 184 -8.80 0.03 -16.61
CA GLN A 184 -9.45 0.40 -15.34
C GLN A 184 -9.47 -0.78 -14.36
N ASN A 185 -9.78 -1.99 -14.82
CA ASN A 185 -9.73 -3.19 -13.98
C ASN A 185 -8.32 -3.44 -13.43
N LEU A 186 -7.28 -3.28 -14.24
CA LEU A 186 -5.89 -3.39 -13.82
C LEU A 186 -5.54 -2.37 -12.71
N GLN A 187 -5.94 -1.11 -12.90
CA GLN A 187 -5.72 -0.08 -11.88
C GLN A 187 -6.46 -0.39 -10.57
N CYS A 188 -7.70 -0.90 -10.65
CA CYS A 188 -8.46 -1.33 -9.48
C CYS A 188 -7.79 -2.51 -8.77
N ALA A 189 -7.28 -3.50 -9.52
CA ALA A 189 -6.56 -4.64 -8.97
C ALA A 189 -5.26 -4.21 -8.28
N GLY A 190 -4.48 -3.31 -8.90
CA GLY A 190 -3.28 -2.75 -8.29
C GLY A 190 -3.57 -2.00 -6.99
N LYS A 191 -4.63 -1.19 -6.97
CA LYS A 191 -5.09 -0.51 -5.75
C LYS A 191 -5.46 -1.52 -4.67
N SER A 192 -6.14 -2.62 -5.01
CA SER A 192 -6.52 -3.66 -4.06
C SER A 192 -5.29 -4.31 -3.40
N VAL A 193 -4.19 -4.53 -4.14
CA VAL A 193 -2.94 -5.03 -3.54
C VAL A 193 -2.34 -4.02 -2.57
N ILE A 194 -2.27 -2.75 -2.95
CA ILE A 194 -1.75 -1.69 -2.08
C ILE A 194 -2.58 -1.54 -0.81
N ASP A 195 -3.91 -1.59 -0.92
CA ASP A 195 -4.82 -1.53 0.24
C ASP A 195 -4.64 -2.76 1.15
N ALA A 196 -4.47 -3.96 0.58
CA ALA A 196 -4.19 -5.17 1.34
C ALA A 196 -2.83 -5.11 2.08
N LEU A 197 -1.76 -4.59 1.43
CA LEU A 197 -0.47 -4.35 2.07
C LEU A 197 -0.58 -3.35 3.22
N ASN A 198 -1.30 -2.25 3.02
CA ASN A 198 -1.54 -1.26 4.08
C ASN A 198 -2.32 -1.86 5.26
N ASN A 199 -3.31 -2.72 5.00
CA ASN A 199 -4.06 -3.43 6.04
C ASN A 199 -3.16 -4.39 6.83
N THR A 200 -2.22 -5.05 6.15
CA THR A 200 -1.27 -5.95 6.82
C THR A 200 -0.28 -5.15 7.69
N LEU A 201 0.22 -4.02 7.20
CA LEU A 201 1.03 -3.09 7.99
C LEU A 201 0.27 -2.53 9.20
N ALA A 202 -1.04 -2.29 9.07
CA ALA A 202 -1.87 -1.81 10.19
C ALA A 202 -2.01 -2.84 11.31
N CYS A 203 -1.69 -4.12 11.08
CA CYS A 203 -1.65 -5.15 12.12
C CYS A 203 -0.41 -5.08 13.00
N LEU A 204 0.63 -4.34 12.60
CA LEU A 204 1.86 -4.19 13.37
C LEU A 204 1.63 -3.29 14.60
N PRO A 205 2.41 -3.52 15.69
CA PRO A 205 2.44 -2.60 16.82
C PRO A 205 2.76 -1.17 16.37
N GLY A 206 2.07 -0.18 16.94
CA GLY A 206 2.20 1.22 16.58
C GLY A 206 1.29 1.70 15.46
N HIS A 207 1.02 0.88 14.44
CA HIS A 207 0.07 1.24 13.39
C HIS A 207 -1.39 1.10 13.83
N LYS A 208 -1.69 0.12 14.68
CA LYS A 208 -3.02 -0.09 15.24
C LYS A 208 -3.44 1.07 16.13
N GLU A 209 -2.51 1.56 16.95
CA GLU A 209 -2.74 2.70 17.84
C GLU A 209 -3.02 3.96 17.05
N VAL A 210 -2.23 4.23 15.99
CA VAL A 210 -2.45 5.36 15.08
C VAL A 210 -3.80 5.27 14.37
N ALA A 211 -4.15 4.08 13.86
CA ALA A 211 -5.43 3.87 13.18
C ALA A 211 -6.63 4.08 14.13
N LYS A 212 -6.49 3.64 15.39
CA LYS A 212 -7.51 3.86 16.41
C LYS A 212 -7.69 5.36 16.72
N VAL A 213 -6.59 6.09 16.93
CA VAL A 213 -6.68 7.53 17.21
C VAL A 213 -7.28 8.29 16.03
N LEU A 214 -6.94 7.93 14.78
CA LEU A 214 -7.57 8.52 13.58
C LEU A 214 -9.09 8.28 13.57
N SER A 215 -9.54 7.06 13.86
CA SER A 215 -10.97 6.75 13.94
C SER A 215 -11.67 7.51 15.07
N ASP A 216 -11.02 7.67 16.24
CA ASP A 216 -11.54 8.45 17.35
C ASP A 216 -11.66 9.95 16.96
N ILE A 217 -10.68 10.51 16.25
CA ILE A 217 -10.72 11.90 15.74
C ILE A 217 -11.88 12.10 14.74
N GLU A 218 -12.08 11.17 13.80
CA GLU A 218 -13.22 11.22 12.88
C GLU A 218 -14.57 11.25 13.62
N LYS A 219 -14.68 10.41 14.66
CA LYS A 219 -15.86 10.39 15.51
C LYS A 219 -16.06 11.73 16.24
N TRP A 220 -15.02 12.28 16.84
CA TRP A 220 -15.12 13.59 17.51
C TRP A 220 -15.46 14.71 16.55
N SER A 221 -14.94 14.70 15.32
CA SER A 221 -15.31 15.65 14.29
C SER A 221 -16.82 15.56 13.96
N THR A 222 -17.35 14.35 13.83
CA THR A 222 -18.78 14.12 13.59
C THR A 222 -19.64 14.56 14.80
N ASP A 223 -19.16 14.33 16.02
CA ASP A 223 -19.84 14.74 17.25
C ASP A 223 -19.88 16.29 17.35
N LEU A 224 -18.80 16.98 16.94
CA LEU A 224 -18.76 18.45 16.86
C LEU A 224 -19.80 19.00 15.86
N ASP A 225 -19.90 18.39 14.68
CA ASP A 225 -20.84 18.80 13.64
C ASP A 225 -22.31 18.60 14.09
N SER A 226 -22.58 17.63 14.98
CA SER A 226 -23.92 17.39 15.50
C SER A 226 -24.40 18.41 16.55
N GLU A 227 -23.49 19.23 17.09
CA GLU A 227 -23.70 20.21 18.15
C GLU A 227 -24.47 19.72 19.40
N ASN A 228 -24.54 18.43 19.62
CA ASN A 228 -25.29 17.83 20.74
C ASN A 228 -24.39 17.63 21.96
N PHE A 229 -24.02 18.73 22.64
CA PHE A 229 -23.12 18.69 23.77
C PHE A 229 -23.86 18.49 25.10
N LYS A 230 -23.38 17.55 25.90
CA LYS A 230 -23.92 17.26 27.24
C LYS A 230 -23.08 17.96 28.31
N SER A 231 -23.74 18.66 29.23
CA SER A 231 -23.06 19.22 30.39
C SER A 231 -22.86 18.16 31.48
N SER A 232 -21.63 18.11 32.05
CA SER A 232 -21.34 17.28 33.22
C SER A 232 -21.77 17.89 34.54
N GLY A 233 -22.18 19.17 34.52
CA GLY A 233 -22.52 19.93 35.75
C GLY A 233 -21.30 20.42 36.55
N ARG A 234 -20.08 20.20 36.05
CA ARG A 234 -18.82 20.72 36.70
C ARG A 234 -18.73 22.25 36.52
N PRO A 235 -18.14 22.95 37.49
CA PRO A 235 -17.97 24.40 37.42
C PRO A 235 -17.07 24.81 36.23
N TYR A 236 -17.45 25.87 35.51
CA TYR A 236 -16.75 26.37 34.33
C TYR A 236 -15.24 26.63 34.59
N ASN A 237 -14.89 27.23 35.74
CA ASN A 237 -13.50 27.53 36.08
C ASN A 237 -12.66 26.25 36.29
N GLU A 238 -13.26 25.21 36.82
CA GLU A 238 -12.59 23.92 37.02
C GLU A 238 -12.34 23.25 35.67
N LEU A 239 -13.35 23.21 34.76
CA LEU A 239 -13.23 22.70 33.41
C LEU A 239 -12.17 23.44 32.61
N ALA A 240 -12.13 24.78 32.71
CA ALA A 240 -11.14 25.59 32.00
C ALA A 240 -9.71 25.33 32.50
N ALA A 241 -9.52 25.13 33.83
CA ALA A 241 -8.22 24.77 34.38
C ALA A 241 -7.76 23.37 33.97
N GLN A 242 -8.68 22.39 33.96
CA GLN A 242 -8.42 21.03 33.51
C GLN A 242 -8.11 20.99 31.98
N LEU A 243 -8.87 21.72 31.17
CA LEU A 243 -8.64 21.83 29.71
C LEU A 243 -7.24 22.41 29.43
N ARG A 244 -6.84 23.47 30.12
CA ARG A 244 -5.49 24.04 29.96
C ARG A 244 -4.40 23.03 30.27
N LYS A 245 -4.57 22.25 31.36
CA LYS A 245 -3.61 21.20 31.75
C LYS A 245 -3.57 20.05 30.73
N ALA A 246 -4.72 19.58 30.27
CA ALA A 246 -4.82 18.52 29.28
C ALA A 246 -4.24 18.97 27.92
N GLY A 247 -4.55 20.21 27.50
CA GLY A 247 -4.01 20.80 26.28
C GLY A 247 -2.49 20.90 26.27
N ASN A 248 -1.87 21.37 27.35
CA ASN A 248 -0.41 21.42 27.46
C ASN A 248 0.22 20.04 27.33
N LYS A 249 -0.33 19.03 28.03
CA LYS A 249 0.18 17.66 27.93
C LYS A 249 -0.02 17.07 26.54
N CYS A 250 -1.14 17.38 25.88
CA CYS A 250 -1.41 16.94 24.52
C CYS A 250 -0.39 17.52 23.53
N SER A 251 -0.05 18.81 23.70
CA SER A 251 0.98 19.50 22.91
C SER A 251 2.37 18.89 23.13
N ASP A 252 2.74 18.59 24.38
CA ASP A 252 4.03 17.96 24.71
C ASP A 252 4.14 16.57 24.05
N GLU A 253 3.06 15.79 24.07
CA GLU A 253 3.03 14.46 23.47
C GLU A 253 3.05 14.52 21.94
N ALA A 254 2.38 15.52 21.32
CA ALA A 254 2.46 15.77 19.87
C ALA A 254 3.90 16.08 19.44
N ALA A 255 4.60 16.95 20.18
CA ALA A 255 6.01 17.25 19.93
C ALA A 255 6.91 16.02 20.11
N TYR A 256 6.62 15.17 21.09
CA TYR A 256 7.37 13.93 21.30
C TYR A 256 7.19 12.94 20.13
N ILE A 257 5.96 12.77 19.62
CA ILE A 257 5.68 11.95 18.42
C ILE A 257 6.52 12.44 17.25
N ALA A 258 6.58 13.75 17.02
CA ALA A 258 7.37 14.34 15.94
C ALA A 258 8.88 14.10 16.05
N CYS A 259 9.39 13.89 17.28
CA CYS A 259 10.81 13.64 17.53
C CYS A 259 11.20 12.16 17.56
N LYS A 260 10.27 11.26 17.91
CA LYS A 260 10.57 9.83 18.20
C LYS A 260 9.94 8.84 17.21
N TYR A 261 9.56 9.31 16.02
CA TYR A 261 8.94 8.52 14.96
C TYR A 261 9.75 7.29 14.50
N SER A 262 11.07 7.27 14.74
CA SER A 262 11.94 6.17 14.29
C SER A 262 11.86 4.92 15.17
N ASP A 263 11.27 5.02 16.37
CA ASP A 263 11.14 3.92 17.32
C ASP A 263 9.66 3.49 17.37
N PRO A 264 9.31 2.31 16.81
CA PRO A 264 7.91 1.90 16.70
C PRO A 264 7.20 1.70 18.04
N GLU A 265 7.91 1.21 19.06
CA GLU A 265 7.33 0.99 20.40
C GLU A 265 7.02 2.33 21.07
N LYS A 266 7.98 3.25 21.03
CA LYS A 266 7.78 4.59 21.59
C LYS A 266 6.72 5.36 20.84
N LEU A 267 6.66 5.21 19.51
CA LEU A 267 5.61 5.81 18.71
C LEU A 267 4.23 5.25 19.11
N ALA A 268 4.10 3.93 19.30
CA ALA A 268 2.86 3.30 19.75
C ALA A 268 2.40 3.85 21.09
N GLU A 269 3.31 3.89 22.08
CA GLU A 269 3.02 4.38 23.42
C GLU A 269 2.63 5.86 23.42
N SER A 270 3.39 6.70 22.70
CA SER A 270 3.10 8.13 22.56
C SER A 270 1.79 8.38 21.83
N THR A 271 1.51 7.64 20.76
CA THR A 271 0.24 7.74 20.04
C THR A 271 -0.95 7.39 20.93
N LYS A 272 -0.82 6.36 21.75
CA LYS A 272 -1.87 5.97 22.71
C LYS A 272 -2.09 7.07 23.78
N ARG A 273 -1.00 7.64 24.31
CA ARG A 273 -1.08 8.77 25.27
C ARG A 273 -1.69 10.00 24.61
N PHE A 274 -1.24 10.35 23.41
CA PHE A 274 -1.79 11.48 22.65
C PHE A 274 -3.29 11.31 22.42
N GLY A 275 -3.73 10.15 21.94
CA GLY A 275 -5.15 9.88 21.73
C GLY A 275 -5.99 10.00 22.99
N SER A 276 -5.48 9.52 24.12
CA SER A 276 -6.16 9.66 25.42
C SER A 276 -6.26 11.12 25.87
N LEU A 277 -5.18 11.90 25.71
CA LEU A 277 -5.14 13.32 26.09
C LEU A 277 -6.00 14.17 25.15
N LEU A 278 -6.00 13.87 23.86
CA LEU A 278 -6.86 14.54 22.90
C LEU A 278 -8.34 14.26 23.20
N GLY A 279 -8.69 13.01 23.56
CA GLY A 279 -10.04 12.66 24.01
C GLY A 279 -10.46 13.45 25.27
N GLU A 280 -9.56 13.62 26.24
CA GLU A 280 -9.80 14.45 27.44
C GLU A 280 -10.01 15.93 27.03
N VAL A 281 -9.20 16.47 26.12
CA VAL A 281 -9.37 17.82 25.57
C VAL A 281 -10.72 17.98 24.90
N MET A 282 -11.14 17.03 24.07
CA MET A 282 -12.43 17.06 23.38
C MET A 282 -13.61 17.00 24.35
N GLU A 283 -13.57 16.10 25.34
CA GLU A 283 -14.61 15.98 26.37
C GLU A 283 -14.76 17.27 27.18
N LEU A 284 -13.65 17.81 27.69
CA LEU A 284 -13.66 19.04 28.48
C LEU A 284 -14.13 20.25 27.66
N SER A 285 -13.74 20.32 26.38
CA SER A 285 -14.13 21.41 25.50
C SER A 285 -15.61 21.35 25.13
N THR A 286 -16.16 20.17 24.88
CA THR A 286 -17.60 20.00 24.60
C THR A 286 -18.47 20.32 25.84
N ASP A 287 -17.98 19.97 27.04
CA ASP A 287 -18.65 20.35 28.30
C ASP A 287 -18.64 21.87 28.50
N LEU A 288 -17.51 22.56 28.25
CA LEU A 288 -17.43 24.02 28.30
C LEU A 288 -18.36 24.67 27.25
N LEU A 289 -18.40 24.12 26.02
CA LEU A 289 -19.31 24.58 24.97
C LEU A 289 -20.77 24.50 25.39
N SER A 290 -21.17 23.44 26.10
CA SER A 290 -22.53 23.27 26.60
C SER A 290 -22.93 24.36 27.62
N GLN A 291 -21.96 24.91 28.36
CA GLN A 291 -22.15 25.95 29.39
C GLN A 291 -21.97 27.36 28.84
N THR A 292 -21.35 27.51 27.66
CA THR A 292 -21.06 28.82 27.04
C THR A 292 -22.32 29.41 26.42
N LYS A 293 -22.79 30.54 26.98
CA LYS A 293 -24.01 31.25 26.55
C LYS A 293 -23.79 32.28 25.45
N ASP A 294 -22.55 32.80 25.34
CA ASP A 294 -22.18 33.77 24.32
C ASP A 294 -22.02 33.06 22.95
N PRO A 295 -22.84 33.45 21.95
CA PRO A 295 -22.79 32.82 20.62
C PRO A 295 -21.43 33.00 19.93
N LYS A 296 -20.80 34.18 20.08
CA LYS A 296 -19.50 34.44 19.45
C LYS A 296 -18.38 33.59 20.06
N ALA A 297 -18.34 33.51 21.40
CA ALA A 297 -17.37 32.68 22.11
C ALA A 297 -17.57 31.19 21.75
N ARG A 298 -18.83 30.76 21.60
CA ARG A 298 -19.17 29.38 21.17
C ARG A 298 -18.67 29.10 19.76
N GLU A 299 -18.92 30.00 18.82
CA GLU A 299 -18.47 29.87 17.42
C GLU A 299 -16.92 29.82 17.34
N GLU A 300 -16.21 30.69 18.08
CA GLU A 300 -14.76 30.67 18.13
C GLU A 300 -14.23 29.34 18.72
N MET A 301 -14.80 28.84 19.81
CA MET A 301 -14.41 27.56 20.39
C MET A 301 -14.61 26.41 19.39
N MET A 302 -15.76 26.36 18.69
CA MET A 302 -16.04 25.37 17.66
C MET A 302 -15.01 25.43 16.53
N ARG A 303 -14.66 26.62 16.08
CA ARG A 303 -13.63 26.81 15.05
C ARG A 303 -12.28 26.23 15.50
N PHE A 304 -11.84 26.55 16.72
CA PHE A 304 -10.58 26.04 17.25
C PHE A 304 -10.59 24.51 17.44
N LEU A 305 -11.69 23.92 17.88
CA LEU A 305 -11.79 22.46 17.99
C LEU A 305 -11.73 21.76 16.64
N ASN A 306 -12.36 22.32 15.62
CA ASN A 306 -12.25 21.81 14.24
C ASN A 306 -10.82 21.97 13.69
N GLU A 307 -10.09 23.01 14.07
CA GLU A 307 -8.67 23.16 13.74
C GLU A 307 -7.82 22.11 14.45
N VAL A 308 -8.05 21.86 15.74
CA VAL A 308 -7.36 20.84 16.52
C VAL A 308 -7.58 19.43 15.96
N THR A 309 -8.82 19.07 15.64
CA THR A 309 -9.10 17.74 15.04
C THR A 309 -8.44 17.58 13.68
N ARG A 310 -8.47 18.62 12.84
CA ARG A 310 -7.81 18.62 11.53
C ARG A 310 -6.29 18.46 11.66
N ASP A 311 -5.65 19.19 12.57
CA ASP A 311 -4.20 19.17 12.73
C ASP A 311 -3.74 17.88 13.45
N ALA A 312 -4.53 17.36 14.39
CA ALA A 312 -4.33 16.02 14.95
C ALA A 312 -4.42 14.93 13.88
N THR A 313 -5.36 15.04 12.93
CA THR A 313 -5.46 14.11 11.78
C THR A 313 -4.20 14.18 10.91
N LYS A 314 -3.68 15.38 10.63
CA LYS A 314 -2.44 15.55 9.87
C LYS A 314 -1.24 14.94 10.60
N LEU A 315 -1.12 15.19 11.91
CA LEU A 315 -0.05 14.62 12.73
C LEU A 315 -0.08 13.10 12.70
N MET A 316 -1.23 12.50 12.95
CA MET A 316 -1.38 11.04 12.97
C MET A 316 -1.17 10.42 11.58
N SER A 317 -1.66 11.05 10.51
CA SER A 317 -1.44 10.59 9.13
C SER A 317 0.04 10.67 8.75
N SER A 318 0.73 11.75 9.13
CA SER A 318 2.17 11.91 8.91
C SER A 318 2.98 10.91 9.74
N ALA A 319 2.61 10.66 11.00
CA ALA A 319 3.24 9.66 11.85
C ALA A 319 3.07 8.24 11.29
N LYS A 320 1.89 7.93 10.75
CA LYS A 320 1.61 6.67 10.04
C LYS A 320 2.52 6.51 8.82
N ALA A 321 2.62 7.54 7.98
CA ALA A 321 3.45 7.52 6.77
C ALA A 321 4.94 7.31 7.10
N VAL A 322 5.47 8.05 8.09
CA VAL A 322 6.87 7.90 8.54
C VAL A 322 7.11 6.54 9.19
N SER A 323 6.16 6.01 9.95
CA SER A 323 6.27 4.67 10.54
C SER A 323 6.27 3.57 9.49
N ALA A 324 5.50 3.72 8.40
CA ALA A 324 5.49 2.80 7.27
C ALA A 324 6.78 2.89 6.45
N ASN A 325 7.31 4.10 6.22
CA ASN A 325 8.56 4.32 5.49
C ASN A 325 9.47 5.34 6.23
N PRO A 326 10.31 4.87 7.17
CA PRO A 326 11.23 5.73 7.91
C PRO A 326 12.32 6.41 7.06
N SER A 327 12.52 6.00 5.82
CA SER A 327 13.46 6.63 4.87
C SER A 327 12.83 7.76 4.06
N ASP A 328 11.51 7.89 4.05
CA ASP A 328 10.81 8.92 3.29
C ASP A 328 11.06 10.32 3.85
N ALA A 329 11.91 11.08 3.15
CA ALA A 329 12.25 12.46 3.51
C ALA A 329 11.03 13.40 3.43
N SER A 330 10.06 13.13 2.54
CA SER A 330 8.85 13.92 2.39
C SER A 330 7.91 13.72 3.58
N ALA A 331 7.67 12.46 3.98
CA ALA A 331 6.89 12.14 5.17
C ALA A 331 7.50 12.76 6.45
N LYS A 332 8.83 12.69 6.62
CA LYS A 332 9.54 13.34 7.72
C LYS A 332 9.37 14.86 7.73
N LYS A 333 9.48 15.49 6.55
CA LYS A 333 9.33 16.93 6.40
C LYS A 333 7.92 17.40 6.79
N ASN A 334 6.90 16.59 6.56
CA ASN A 334 5.52 16.91 6.89
C ASN A 334 5.18 16.68 8.38
N LEU A 335 5.90 15.79 9.07
CA LEU A 335 5.63 15.45 10.46
C LEU A 335 5.93 16.60 11.43
N ALA A 336 7.06 17.28 11.28
CA ALA A 336 7.49 18.37 12.19
C ALA A 336 6.54 19.59 12.21
N PRO A 337 6.02 20.07 11.05
CA PRO A 337 5.00 21.13 11.03
C PRO A 337 3.66 20.70 11.61
N SER A 338 3.29 19.42 11.48
CA SER A 338 2.00 18.90 11.96
C SER A 338 1.90 18.79 13.49
N ALA A 339 3.03 18.89 14.20
CA ALA A 339 3.09 18.86 15.66
C ALA A 339 3.09 20.26 16.32
N ARG A 340 3.08 21.33 15.53
CA ARG A 340 3.00 22.73 15.97
C ARG A 340 1.57 23.24 15.90
#